data_15c4af928d6ec619fbe173220d2ca695
#
_entry.id   15c4af928d6ec619fbe173220d2ca695
#
_cell.length_a   1.000
_cell.length_b   1.000
_cell.length_c   1.000
_cell.angle_alpha   90.00
_cell.angle_beta   90.00
_cell.angle_gamma   90.00
#
_symmetry.space_group_name_H-M   'P 1'
#
loop_
_entity.id
_entity.type
_entity.pdbx_description
1 polymer ?
#
loop_
_entity_poly.entity_id
_entity_poly.type
_entity_poly.pdbx_seq_one_letter_code
_entity_poly.pdbx_strand_id
1 'polypeptide(L)'
;MKKIEVKDAHNFYHPPLLPMPDIPCCLHHGSFFAKRKFDVHTGVDLYAKVGSEVYAVEEGEVVKVRYFTGKEIGCPHWNTTWAVDIESHSGIFCYGEILPIKGLEAGKKVVAGEVIGTVMEVLKEYKGKPTSMLHFSLHTHGWKYLVEDQEDPTQESFYDLQIDPTMLLIQLKNKADEMLNNFLT
;
A
#
# COMPACT_ATOMS: atom_id res chain seq x y z
N MET A 1 14.62 31.81 7.91
CA MET A 1 13.76 30.65 7.57
C MET A 1 13.29 30.84 6.14
N LYS A 2 13.86 30.09 5.16
CA LYS A 2 13.38 30.09 3.79
C LYS A 2 12.08 29.29 3.76
N LYS A 3 10.98 29.91 3.35
CA LYS A 3 9.76 29.20 2.96
C LYS A 3 10.09 28.35 1.75
N ILE A 4 10.01 27.02 1.89
CA ILE A 4 10.01 26.12 0.76
C ILE A 4 8.66 26.33 0.07
N GLU A 5 8.67 26.88 -1.13
CA GLU A 5 7.46 26.97 -1.95
C GLU A 5 7.12 25.55 -2.42
N VAL A 6 6.04 25.01 -1.87
CA VAL A 6 5.48 23.68 -2.23
C VAL A 6 4.75 23.80 -3.58
N LYS A 7 5.42 24.25 -4.63
CA LYS A 7 4.78 24.38 -5.96
C LYS A 7 4.90 23.14 -6.84
N ASP A 8 5.77 22.18 -6.51
CA ASP A 8 6.06 21.02 -7.38
C ASP A 8 5.81 19.64 -6.74
N ALA A 9 5.34 19.55 -5.50
CA ALA A 9 5.11 18.27 -4.82
C ALA A 9 3.98 17.43 -5.48
N HIS A 10 3.07 18.03 -6.23
CA HIS A 10 1.94 17.33 -6.84
C HIS A 10 2.30 16.47 -8.07
N ASN A 11 3.47 16.65 -8.67
CA ASN A 11 3.85 15.90 -9.88
C ASN A 11 4.63 14.61 -9.62
N PHE A 12 5.11 14.39 -8.40
CA PHE A 12 5.97 13.24 -8.07
C PHE A 12 5.20 11.98 -7.65
N TYR A 13 3.93 12.09 -7.28
CA TYR A 13 3.14 10.96 -6.83
C TYR A 13 2.09 10.56 -7.85
N HIS A 14 1.84 9.25 -7.97
CA HIS A 14 0.75 8.68 -8.77
C HIS A 14 -0.26 7.96 -7.85
N PRO A 15 -1.57 8.02 -8.13
CA PRO A 15 -2.55 7.21 -7.38
C PRO A 15 -2.22 5.71 -7.46
N PRO A 16 -2.29 4.97 -6.33
CA PRO A 16 -1.99 3.52 -6.34
C PRO A 16 -3.06 2.68 -7.06
N LEU A 17 -4.25 3.24 -7.28
CA LEU A 17 -5.37 2.63 -8.01
C LEU A 17 -6.03 3.68 -8.89
N LEU A 18 -6.57 3.26 -10.06
CA LEU A 18 -7.39 4.09 -10.94
C LEU A 18 -8.64 3.29 -11.40
N PRO A 19 -9.87 3.72 -11.05
CA PRO A 19 -10.19 4.84 -10.15
C PRO A 19 -9.80 4.53 -8.70
N MET A 20 -9.55 5.59 -7.90
CA MET A 20 -9.34 5.45 -6.46
C MET A 20 -10.68 5.19 -5.75
N PRO A 21 -10.75 4.20 -4.84
CA PRO A 21 -11.91 4.00 -3.98
C PRO A 21 -12.02 5.10 -2.93
N ASP A 22 -13.10 5.07 -2.14
CA ASP A 22 -13.21 5.88 -0.95
C ASP A 22 -12.15 5.47 0.07
N ILE A 23 -11.55 6.48 0.72
CA ILE A 23 -10.47 6.25 1.68
C ILE A 23 -11.07 5.94 3.05
N PRO A 24 -10.89 4.73 3.59
CA PRO A 24 -11.32 4.40 4.94
C PRO A 24 -10.67 5.31 5.97
N CYS A 25 -11.48 5.93 6.82
CA CYS A 25 -11.00 6.80 7.90
C CYS A 25 -11.77 6.57 9.20
N CYS A 26 -11.31 7.17 10.27
CA CYS A 26 -11.96 7.20 11.59
C CYS A 26 -12.17 5.78 12.16
N LEU A 27 -13.41 5.37 12.36
CA LEU A 27 -13.79 4.09 12.97
C LEU A 27 -13.94 2.95 11.95
N HIS A 28 -13.61 3.18 10.68
CA HIS A 28 -13.71 2.14 9.67
C HIS A 28 -12.62 1.07 9.87
N HIS A 29 -12.96 -0.22 9.72
CA HIS A 29 -12.02 -1.33 9.93
C HIS A 29 -10.79 -1.32 9.02
N GLY A 30 -10.89 -0.71 7.84
CA GLY A 30 -9.81 -0.55 6.88
C GLY A 30 -8.99 0.72 7.09
N SER A 31 -9.29 1.54 8.11
CA SER A 31 -8.51 2.76 8.40
C SER A 31 -7.19 2.43 9.09
N PHE A 32 -6.25 3.35 8.98
CA PHE A 32 -5.00 3.29 9.71
C PHE A 32 -5.24 3.27 11.22
N PHE A 33 -4.50 2.44 11.95
CA PHE A 33 -4.65 2.18 13.40
C PHE A 33 -6.04 1.74 13.87
N ALA A 34 -6.88 1.20 12.96
CA ALA A 34 -8.13 0.57 13.36
C ALA A 34 -7.85 -0.63 14.30
N LYS A 35 -8.44 -0.60 15.48
CA LYS A 35 -8.35 -1.72 16.44
C LYS A 35 -9.04 -2.95 15.87
N ARG A 36 -8.30 -4.05 15.79
CA ARG A 36 -8.76 -5.38 15.40
C ARG A 36 -8.81 -6.29 16.63
N LYS A 37 -9.31 -7.52 16.49
CA LYS A 37 -9.45 -8.44 17.64
C LYS A 37 -8.11 -8.79 18.29
N PHE A 38 -7.03 -8.90 17.52
CA PHE A 38 -5.73 -9.39 18.00
C PHE A 38 -4.59 -8.38 17.77
N ASP A 39 -4.81 -7.37 16.96
CA ASP A 39 -3.79 -6.43 16.50
C ASP A 39 -4.37 -5.04 16.21
N VAL A 40 -3.54 -4.17 15.68
CA VAL A 40 -3.89 -2.85 15.15
C VAL A 40 -3.56 -2.84 13.66
N HIS A 41 -4.44 -2.28 12.85
CA HIS A 41 -4.26 -2.20 11.41
C HIS A 41 -3.15 -1.21 11.03
N THR A 42 -2.11 -1.66 10.35
CA THR A 42 -0.89 -0.89 10.08
C THR A 42 -0.88 -0.16 8.73
N GLY A 43 -1.99 -0.15 8.03
CA GLY A 43 -2.16 0.52 6.75
C GLY A 43 -3.59 1.01 6.53
N VAL A 44 -3.93 1.26 5.28
CA VAL A 44 -5.28 1.57 4.81
C VAL A 44 -5.71 0.54 3.77
N ASP A 45 -6.87 -0.09 3.97
CA ASP A 45 -7.42 -1.06 3.03
C ASP A 45 -8.24 -0.35 1.94
N LEU A 46 -7.70 -0.23 0.77
CA LEU A 46 -8.33 0.36 -0.41
C LEU A 46 -9.14 -0.71 -1.15
N TYR A 47 -10.44 -0.76 -0.91
CA TYR A 47 -11.32 -1.78 -1.49
C TYR A 47 -11.46 -1.60 -3.00
N ALA A 48 -11.01 -2.60 -3.76
CA ALA A 48 -11.02 -2.59 -5.22
C ALA A 48 -11.35 -3.98 -5.77
N LYS A 49 -11.75 -4.05 -7.03
CA LYS A 49 -12.05 -5.33 -7.70
C LYS A 49 -10.78 -6.15 -7.89
N VAL A 50 -10.92 -7.48 -7.80
CA VAL A 50 -9.85 -8.41 -8.20
C VAL A 50 -9.40 -8.11 -9.62
N GLY A 51 -8.09 -8.07 -9.84
CA GLY A 51 -7.50 -7.74 -11.14
C GLY A 51 -7.33 -6.24 -11.41
N SER A 52 -7.80 -5.33 -10.52
CA SER A 52 -7.47 -3.91 -10.64
C SER A 52 -5.97 -3.71 -10.62
N GLU A 53 -5.43 -2.93 -11.57
CA GLU A 53 -4.01 -2.61 -11.61
C GLU A 53 -3.59 -1.78 -10.41
N VAL A 54 -2.41 -2.09 -9.88
CA VAL A 54 -1.78 -1.38 -8.77
C VAL A 54 -0.54 -0.69 -9.29
N TYR A 55 -0.44 0.62 -9.03
CA TYR A 55 0.61 1.49 -9.53
C TYR A 55 1.54 1.91 -8.40
N ALA A 56 2.84 2.04 -8.71
CA ALA A 56 3.80 2.64 -7.79
C ALA A 56 3.43 4.12 -7.55
N VAL A 57 3.31 4.52 -6.28
CA VAL A 57 2.91 5.89 -5.90
C VAL A 57 4.03 6.88 -6.17
N GLU A 58 5.26 6.49 -5.94
CA GLU A 58 6.46 7.29 -6.11
C GLU A 58 7.53 6.45 -6.80
N GLU A 59 8.47 7.08 -7.50
CA GLU A 59 9.64 6.38 -8.01
C GLU A 59 10.49 5.81 -6.86
N GLY A 60 11.10 4.66 -7.09
CA GLY A 60 11.90 4.00 -6.06
C GLY A 60 12.54 2.71 -6.51
N GLU A 61 13.02 1.95 -5.54
CA GLU A 61 13.62 0.65 -5.74
C GLU A 61 12.87 -0.40 -4.91
N VAL A 62 12.55 -1.53 -5.53
CA VAL A 62 11.90 -2.65 -4.85
C VAL A 62 12.87 -3.21 -3.79
N VAL A 63 12.47 -3.15 -2.52
CA VAL A 63 13.21 -3.73 -1.40
C VAL A 63 12.94 -5.23 -1.32
N LYS A 64 11.67 -5.61 -1.39
CA LYS A 64 11.26 -7.01 -1.23
C LYS A 64 9.92 -7.29 -1.91
N VAL A 65 9.80 -8.53 -2.42
CA VAL A 65 8.54 -9.16 -2.80
C VAL A 65 8.37 -10.38 -1.90
N ARG A 66 7.27 -10.44 -1.13
CA ARG A 66 7.07 -11.46 -0.08
C ARG A 66 5.62 -11.91 0.01
N TYR A 67 5.39 -13.08 0.61
CA TYR A 67 4.04 -13.46 1.03
C TYR A 67 3.51 -12.47 2.07
N PHE A 68 2.22 -12.11 1.93
CA PHE A 68 1.57 -11.12 2.80
C PHE A 68 0.42 -11.72 3.61
N THR A 69 -0.39 -12.58 2.99
CA THR A 69 -1.43 -13.37 3.65
C THR A 69 -1.36 -14.83 3.20
N GLY A 70 -2.07 -15.71 3.87
CA GLY A 70 -2.19 -17.11 3.49
C GLY A 70 -1.46 -18.08 4.40
N LYS A 71 -1.48 -19.36 4.00
CA LYS A 71 -0.91 -20.45 4.79
C LYS A 71 0.62 -20.34 4.95
N GLU A 72 1.29 -19.70 4.00
CA GLU A 72 2.74 -19.51 3.96
C GLU A 72 3.25 -18.67 5.13
N ILE A 73 2.38 -17.81 5.69
CA ILE A 73 2.69 -16.94 6.83
C ILE A 73 1.80 -17.26 8.05
N GLY A 74 1.28 -18.49 8.15
CA GLY A 74 0.48 -18.93 9.31
C GLY A 74 -0.98 -18.44 9.32
N CYS A 75 -1.50 -17.89 8.23
CA CYS A 75 -2.88 -17.42 8.09
C CYS A 75 -3.71 -18.27 7.12
N PRO A 76 -3.92 -19.58 7.36
CA PRO A 76 -4.50 -20.52 6.39
C PRO A 76 -5.97 -20.27 6.05
N HIS A 77 -6.67 -19.45 6.82
CA HIS A 77 -8.06 -19.05 6.59
C HIS A 77 -8.21 -17.93 5.55
N TRP A 78 -7.10 -17.32 5.12
CA TRP A 78 -7.04 -16.33 4.04
C TRP A 78 -6.43 -16.93 2.77
N ASN A 79 -6.70 -16.31 1.64
CA ASN A 79 -6.00 -16.63 0.39
C ASN A 79 -4.53 -16.20 0.50
N THR A 80 -3.66 -16.90 -0.21
CA THR A 80 -2.26 -16.50 -0.33
C THR A 80 -2.16 -15.29 -1.23
N THR A 81 -1.59 -14.20 -0.72
CA THR A 81 -1.32 -12.96 -1.44
C THR A 81 0.13 -12.52 -1.22
N TRP A 82 0.57 -11.51 -1.96
CA TRP A 82 1.92 -10.96 -1.84
C TRP A 82 1.88 -9.50 -1.43
N ALA A 83 3.02 -9.04 -0.94
CA ALA A 83 3.34 -7.62 -0.80
C ALA A 83 4.58 -7.28 -1.62
N VAL A 84 4.60 -6.04 -2.11
CA VAL A 84 5.77 -5.39 -2.71
C VAL A 84 6.13 -4.20 -1.83
N ASP A 85 7.33 -4.20 -1.29
CA ASP A 85 7.88 -3.10 -0.52
C ASP A 85 8.83 -2.29 -1.43
N ILE A 86 8.57 -0.99 -1.60
CA ILE A 86 9.35 -0.07 -2.46
C ILE A 86 9.92 1.06 -1.62
N GLU A 87 11.25 1.17 -1.59
CA GLU A 87 11.94 2.30 -0.98
C GLU A 87 11.93 3.48 -1.96
N SER A 88 11.36 4.58 -1.52
CA SER A 88 11.20 5.84 -2.25
C SER A 88 11.75 7.00 -1.41
N HIS A 89 11.73 8.22 -1.94
CA HIS A 89 12.19 9.40 -1.20
C HIS A 89 11.38 9.64 0.09
N SER A 90 10.07 9.40 0.06
CA SER A 90 9.17 9.67 1.19
C SER A 90 9.17 8.58 2.27
N GLY A 91 9.80 7.45 2.01
CA GLY A 91 9.81 6.28 2.90
C GLY A 91 9.66 4.97 2.14
N ILE A 92 9.23 3.93 2.83
CA ILE A 92 8.98 2.62 2.20
C ILE A 92 7.47 2.43 2.07
N PHE A 93 7.01 2.35 0.83
CA PHE A 93 5.62 2.01 0.51
C PHE A 93 5.46 0.50 0.44
N CYS A 94 4.51 -0.05 1.20
CA CYS A 94 4.12 -1.45 1.12
C CYS A 94 2.78 -1.57 0.40
N TYR A 95 2.75 -2.37 -0.67
CA TYR A 95 1.58 -2.69 -1.47
C TYR A 95 1.22 -4.15 -1.21
N GLY A 96 0.38 -4.40 -0.20
CA GLY A 96 -0.06 -5.72 0.21
C GLY A 96 -1.31 -6.20 -0.53
N GLU A 97 -1.54 -7.52 -0.47
CA GLU A 97 -2.74 -8.17 -1.03
C GLU A 97 -2.84 -8.09 -2.55
N ILE A 98 -1.68 -8.11 -3.21
CA ILE A 98 -1.57 -8.05 -4.67
C ILE A 98 -0.92 -9.31 -5.25
N LEU A 99 -1.11 -9.51 -6.56
CA LEU A 99 -0.30 -10.38 -7.40
C LEU A 99 0.74 -9.53 -8.12
N PRO A 100 2.02 -9.60 -7.76
CA PRO A 100 3.07 -8.82 -8.43
C PRO A 100 3.18 -9.16 -9.91
N ILE A 101 3.56 -8.18 -10.75
CA ILE A 101 3.88 -8.46 -12.16
C ILE A 101 5.10 -9.40 -12.25
N LYS A 102 5.13 -10.18 -13.33
CA LYS A 102 6.24 -11.10 -13.58
C LYS A 102 7.57 -10.37 -13.68
N GLY A 103 8.58 -10.83 -12.94
CA GLY A 103 9.92 -10.27 -12.95
C GLY A 103 10.09 -9.03 -12.07
N LEU A 104 9.12 -8.72 -11.21
CA LEU A 104 9.30 -7.74 -10.15
C LEU A 104 10.06 -8.39 -8.99
N GLU A 105 11.25 -7.91 -8.70
CA GLU A 105 12.13 -8.48 -7.67
C GLU A 105 12.96 -7.38 -6.98
N ALA A 106 13.57 -7.70 -5.86
CA ALA A 106 14.42 -6.77 -5.14
C ALA A 106 15.54 -6.19 -6.02
N GLY A 107 15.80 -4.90 -5.89
CA GLY A 107 16.76 -4.14 -6.68
C GLY A 107 16.18 -3.57 -7.99
N LYS A 108 14.95 -3.95 -8.39
CA LYS A 108 14.32 -3.37 -9.58
C LYS A 108 13.87 -1.93 -9.27
N LYS A 109 14.26 -1.00 -10.15
CA LYS A 109 13.76 0.38 -10.10
C LYS A 109 12.41 0.48 -10.78
N VAL A 110 11.54 1.29 -10.20
CA VAL A 110 10.20 1.61 -10.72
C VAL A 110 10.02 3.11 -10.76
N VAL A 111 9.17 3.58 -11.65
CA VAL A 111 8.77 4.99 -11.73
C VAL A 111 7.35 5.18 -11.19
N ALA A 112 7.02 6.39 -10.75
CA ALA A 112 5.64 6.71 -10.34
C ALA A 112 4.66 6.42 -11.49
N GLY A 113 3.58 5.68 -11.20
CA GLY A 113 2.59 5.25 -12.20
C GLY A 113 2.97 3.97 -12.96
N GLU A 114 4.09 3.34 -12.68
CA GLU A 114 4.39 2.01 -13.22
C GLU A 114 3.48 0.95 -12.58
N VAL A 115 2.91 0.05 -13.40
CA VAL A 115 2.12 -1.08 -12.88
C VAL A 115 3.06 -2.06 -12.18
N ILE A 116 2.79 -2.34 -10.92
CA ILE A 116 3.59 -3.25 -10.08
C ILE A 116 2.87 -4.55 -9.74
N GLY A 117 1.57 -4.63 -9.96
CA GLY A 117 0.76 -5.81 -9.67
C GLY A 117 -0.71 -5.59 -9.92
N THR A 118 -1.52 -6.54 -9.46
CA THR A 118 -2.98 -6.47 -9.50
C THR A 118 -3.57 -6.89 -8.15
N VAL A 119 -4.70 -6.29 -7.78
CA VAL A 119 -5.44 -6.61 -6.55
C VAL A 119 -5.89 -8.07 -6.55
N MET A 120 -5.72 -8.74 -5.43
CA MET A 120 -6.14 -10.12 -5.21
C MET A 120 -7.35 -10.23 -4.28
N GLU A 121 -8.01 -11.37 -4.33
CA GLU A 121 -9.01 -11.74 -3.34
C GLU A 121 -8.32 -12.28 -2.08
N VAL A 122 -8.59 -11.66 -0.94
CA VAL A 122 -7.97 -11.98 0.36
C VAL A 122 -8.82 -12.96 1.15
N LEU A 123 -10.13 -12.67 1.24
CA LEU A 123 -11.03 -13.49 2.04
C LEU A 123 -11.61 -14.63 1.22
N LYS A 124 -11.56 -15.85 1.76
CA LYS A 124 -12.15 -17.05 1.12
C LYS A 124 -13.68 -17.05 1.13
N GLU A 125 -14.28 -16.25 2.02
CA GLU A 125 -15.72 -16.20 2.19
C GLU A 125 -16.19 -14.75 2.33
N TYR A 126 -17.29 -14.44 1.64
CA TYR A 126 -17.98 -13.16 1.82
C TYR A 126 -18.69 -13.12 3.18
N LYS A 127 -18.29 -12.20 4.04
CA LYS A 127 -18.84 -11.99 5.40
C LYS A 127 -19.50 -10.61 5.54
N GLY A 128 -20.17 -10.14 4.47
CA GLY A 128 -20.80 -8.82 4.45
C GLY A 128 -19.84 -7.65 4.25
N LYS A 129 -18.58 -7.93 3.87
CA LYS A 129 -17.54 -6.93 3.57
C LYS A 129 -16.85 -7.30 2.26
N PRO A 130 -16.28 -6.33 1.52
CA PRO A 130 -15.48 -6.64 0.34
C PRO A 130 -14.38 -7.65 0.67
N THR A 131 -14.14 -8.58 -0.25
CA THR A 131 -13.17 -9.69 -0.10
C THR A 131 -11.83 -9.38 -0.74
N SER A 132 -11.75 -8.27 -1.49
CA SER A 132 -10.56 -7.84 -2.23
C SER A 132 -10.24 -6.37 -1.95
N MET A 133 -8.98 -6.08 -1.77
CA MET A 133 -8.47 -4.76 -1.46
C MET A 133 -6.98 -4.67 -1.78
N LEU A 134 -6.47 -3.47 -1.90
CA LEU A 134 -5.06 -3.16 -1.76
C LEU A 134 -4.83 -2.72 -0.32
N HIS A 135 -4.03 -3.46 0.44
CA HIS A 135 -3.48 -2.99 1.71
C HIS A 135 -2.33 -2.03 1.41
N PHE A 136 -2.49 -0.77 1.77
CA PHE A 136 -1.49 0.26 1.51
C PHE A 136 -0.93 0.81 2.81
N SER A 137 0.38 0.68 3.01
CA SER A 137 1.05 1.26 4.17
C SER A 137 2.31 2.02 3.79
N LEU A 138 2.68 2.96 4.64
CA LEU A 138 3.89 3.77 4.53
C LEU A 138 4.71 3.64 5.80
N HIS A 139 6.00 3.44 5.64
CA HIS A 139 6.94 3.23 6.72
C HIS A 139 8.13 4.18 6.60
N THR A 140 8.80 4.44 7.71
CA THR A 140 10.10 5.11 7.67
C THR A 140 11.14 4.22 6.98
N HIS A 141 12.26 4.80 6.54
CA HIS A 141 13.36 4.04 5.92
C HIS A 141 13.95 2.94 6.83
N GLY A 142 13.79 3.06 8.16
CA GLY A 142 14.19 2.03 9.11
C GLY A 142 13.46 0.69 8.92
N TRP A 143 12.30 0.69 8.27
CA TRP A 143 11.54 -0.53 7.93
C TRP A 143 12.35 -1.52 7.08
N LYS A 144 13.25 -1.04 6.22
CA LYS A 144 14.08 -1.88 5.36
C LYS A 144 14.86 -2.93 6.15
N TYR A 145 15.46 -2.55 7.26
CA TYR A 145 16.24 -3.45 8.10
C TYR A 145 15.38 -4.58 8.69
N LEU A 146 14.14 -4.30 9.10
CA LEU A 146 13.23 -5.32 9.62
C LEU A 146 12.80 -6.32 8.54
N VAL A 147 12.64 -5.85 7.30
CA VAL A 147 12.20 -6.70 6.18
C VAL A 147 13.36 -7.55 5.65
N GLU A 148 14.60 -7.03 5.65
CA GLU A 148 15.79 -7.73 5.16
C GLU A 148 16.28 -8.80 6.15
N ASP A 149 16.34 -8.48 7.44
CA ASP A 149 16.99 -9.34 8.45
C ASP A 149 16.10 -10.48 8.95
N GLN A 150 14.81 -10.51 8.59
CA GLN A 150 13.82 -11.50 9.05
C GLN A 150 13.71 -11.62 10.59
N GLU A 151 14.27 -10.68 11.33
CA GLU A 151 14.06 -10.62 12.77
C GLU A 151 12.63 -10.17 13.04
N ASP A 152 11.95 -10.89 13.93
CA ASP A 152 10.61 -10.52 14.39
C ASP A 152 10.75 -9.22 15.20
N PRO A 153 10.29 -8.06 14.66
CA PRO A 153 10.47 -6.80 15.36
C PRO A 153 9.68 -6.88 16.67
N THR A 154 10.27 -6.42 17.75
CA THR A 154 9.51 -6.22 18.97
C THR A 154 8.30 -5.34 18.63
N GLN A 155 7.15 -5.67 19.19
CA GLN A 155 5.87 -5.03 18.81
C GLN A 155 5.93 -3.48 18.92
N GLU A 156 6.73 -2.94 19.84
CA GLU A 156 6.96 -1.50 19.99
C GLU A 156 7.75 -0.91 18.82
N SER A 157 8.87 -1.52 18.40
CA SER A 157 9.68 -1.01 17.29
C SER A 157 8.95 -1.07 15.94
N PHE A 158 8.04 -2.02 15.78
CA PHE A 158 7.22 -2.16 14.59
C PHE A 158 6.26 -0.98 14.39
N TYR A 159 5.58 -0.54 15.45
CA TYR A 159 4.62 0.58 15.36
C TYR A 159 5.29 1.93 15.19
N ASP A 160 6.47 2.14 15.77
CA ASP A 160 7.23 3.39 15.66
C ASP A 160 7.72 3.69 14.23
N LEU A 161 7.77 2.67 13.38
CA LEU A 161 8.16 2.82 11.99
C LEU A 161 7.00 3.13 11.04
N GLN A 162 5.74 3.09 11.53
CA GLN A 162 4.55 3.36 10.72
C GLN A 162 4.33 4.85 10.52
N ILE A 163 3.93 5.22 9.31
CA ILE A 163 3.50 6.58 8.96
C ILE A 163 2.04 6.49 8.51
N ASP A 164 1.17 7.34 9.04
CA ASP A 164 -0.23 7.40 8.59
C ASP A 164 -0.33 7.85 7.13
N PRO A 165 -0.73 6.99 6.18
CA PRO A 165 -0.82 7.35 4.78
C PRO A 165 -2.13 8.04 4.41
N THR A 166 -3.07 8.24 5.35
CA THR A 166 -4.43 8.68 5.07
C THR A 166 -4.48 10.00 4.32
N MET A 167 -3.70 11.00 4.75
CA MET A 167 -3.70 12.32 4.09
C MET A 167 -3.08 12.29 2.70
N LEU A 168 -2.04 11.48 2.50
CA LEU A 168 -1.47 11.23 1.18
C LEU A 168 -2.51 10.59 0.25
N LEU A 169 -3.22 9.56 0.73
CA LEU A 169 -4.25 8.88 -0.06
C LEU A 169 -5.42 9.79 -0.44
N ILE A 170 -5.84 10.70 0.45
CA ILE A 170 -6.88 11.71 0.15
C ILE A 170 -6.41 12.64 -1.00
N GLN A 171 -5.17 13.11 -0.94
CA GLN A 171 -4.59 13.95 -2.01
C GLN A 171 -4.50 13.18 -3.33
N LEU A 172 -4.08 11.92 -3.29
CA LEU A 172 -4.00 11.06 -4.48
C LEU A 172 -5.38 10.74 -5.07
N LYS A 173 -6.43 10.62 -4.23
CA LYS A 173 -7.80 10.46 -4.72
C LYS A 173 -8.25 11.68 -5.52
N ASN A 174 -8.03 12.88 -5.01
CA ASN A 174 -8.35 14.12 -5.74
C ASN A 174 -7.62 14.17 -7.09
N LYS A 175 -6.34 13.81 -7.13
CA LYS A 175 -5.56 13.72 -8.37
C LYS A 175 -6.12 12.68 -9.34
N ALA A 176 -6.52 11.49 -8.84
CA ALA A 176 -7.13 10.45 -9.66
C ALA A 176 -8.43 10.94 -10.30
N ASP A 177 -9.27 11.63 -9.54
CA ASP A 177 -10.54 12.20 -10.03
C ASP A 177 -10.30 13.26 -11.11
N GLU A 178 -9.29 14.12 -10.96
CA GLU A 178 -8.84 15.07 -11.97
C GLU A 178 -8.33 14.38 -13.24
N MET A 179 -7.49 13.35 -13.11
CA MET A 179 -6.99 12.56 -14.25
C MET A 179 -8.15 11.96 -15.04
N LEU A 180 -9.12 11.33 -14.38
CA LEU A 180 -10.27 10.70 -15.04
C LEU A 180 -11.16 11.72 -15.75
N ASN A 181 -11.39 12.90 -15.15
CA ASN A 181 -12.17 13.96 -15.76
C ASN A 181 -11.51 14.51 -17.04
N ASN A 182 -10.18 14.62 -17.06
CA ASN A 182 -9.44 15.08 -18.24
C ASN A 182 -9.44 14.07 -19.40
N PHE A 183 -9.72 12.79 -19.16
CA PHE A 183 -9.90 11.77 -20.21
C PHE A 183 -11.31 11.78 -20.83
N LEU A 184 -12.30 12.40 -20.16
CA LEU A 184 -13.69 12.43 -20.59
C LEU A 184 -14.06 13.72 -21.36
N THR A 185 -13.15 14.68 -21.40
CA THR A 185 -13.29 15.95 -22.14
C THR A 185 -12.43 15.96 -23.41
#